data_f7003efc47e353860718a32c6576e6f9
#
_entry.id   f7003efc47e353860718a32c6576e6f9
#
_cell.length_a   1.000
_cell.length_b   1.000
_cell.length_c   1.000
_cell.angle_alpha   90.00
_cell.angle_beta   90.00
_cell.angle_gamma   90.00
#
_symmetry.space_group_name_H-M   'P 1'
#
loop_
_entity.id
_entity.type
_entity.pdbx_description
1 polymer ?
#
loop_
_entity_poly.entity_id
_entity_poly.type
_entity_poly.pdbx_seq_one_letter_code
_entity_poly.pdbx_strand_id
1 'polypeptide(L)'
;MELLSEYGLFLAKIVTVVVAIAVIVLLIVNATQRKRQRGELRVTNLSEQYQEMKDDLAAALMDGHQQKLWHKAQKKKHKQEAKAAKAKAKLGDIATSDKPRVWVIDFKGSMDAHEVNALREEVTAVLAVAKPGDRAVVRLESPGGVVHGYGLAASQLQRLRDKNIPLTVTVDKVAASGGYMMACVAEKIIAAPFSIVGSIGVVAQIPNFNRFLKSKDIDIELHTAGQYKRTLTLLGENTEEGRQKFREDLNETHHLFKEFVQRMRPALDIEQVATGEHWYGQQALEKGLVDEINTSDEVILGLMEGREVLNVRYMQRKKLIDRVTGSAAESADRLLLRWWQRGQKPLM
;
A
#
# COMPACT_ATOMS: atom_id res chain seq x y z
N MET A 1 6.29 53.67 37.60
CA MET A 1 6.10 52.21 37.80
C MET A 1 4.68 51.76 37.45
N GLU A 2 3.64 52.55 37.76
CA GLU A 2 2.24 52.23 37.45
C GLU A 2 1.97 52.16 35.94
N LEU A 3 2.47 53.08 35.11
CA LEU A 3 2.30 53.06 33.67
C LEU A 3 2.86 51.80 32.97
N LEU A 4 3.95 51.25 33.48
CA LEU A 4 4.56 50.00 32.99
C LEU A 4 3.75 48.75 33.37
N SER A 5 3.10 48.79 34.54
CA SER A 5 2.21 47.74 35.04
C SER A 5 0.90 47.72 34.23
N GLU A 6 0.30 48.88 33.95
CA GLU A 6 -0.92 48.99 33.15
C GLU A 6 -0.69 48.57 31.68
N TYR A 7 0.48 48.96 31.10
CA TYR A 7 0.85 48.54 29.75
C TYR A 7 1.09 47.03 29.68
N GLY A 8 1.75 46.44 30.70
CA GLY A 8 1.93 45.01 30.79
C GLY A 8 0.61 44.24 30.91
N LEU A 9 -0.36 44.75 31.68
CA LEU A 9 -1.70 44.17 31.83
C LEU A 9 -2.51 44.29 30.54
N PHE A 10 -2.41 45.39 29.83
CA PHE A 10 -3.05 45.59 28.52
C PHE A 10 -2.49 44.63 27.46
N LEU A 11 -1.16 44.50 27.40
CA LEU A 11 -0.49 43.54 26.49
C LEU A 11 -0.90 42.11 26.79
N ALA A 12 -0.94 41.69 28.06
CA ALA A 12 -1.37 40.37 28.47
C ALA A 12 -2.82 40.07 28.06
N LYS A 13 -3.74 41.03 28.19
CA LYS A 13 -5.13 40.91 27.71
C LYS A 13 -5.21 40.74 26.20
N ILE A 14 -4.44 41.50 25.43
CA ILE A 14 -4.39 41.37 23.95
C ILE A 14 -3.86 40.01 23.56
N VAL A 15 -2.75 39.53 24.16
CA VAL A 15 -2.20 38.22 23.89
C VAL A 15 -3.20 37.13 24.21
N THR A 16 -3.92 37.19 25.34
CA THR A 16 -4.95 36.23 25.70
C THR A 16 -6.09 36.19 24.69
N VAL A 17 -6.56 37.33 24.21
CA VAL A 17 -7.60 37.43 23.16
C VAL A 17 -7.12 36.86 21.84
N VAL A 18 -5.91 37.19 21.41
CA VAL A 18 -5.32 36.66 20.18
C VAL A 18 -5.15 35.13 20.25
N VAL A 19 -4.70 34.59 21.38
CA VAL A 19 -4.57 33.15 21.61
C VAL A 19 -5.95 32.49 21.60
N ALA A 20 -6.97 33.07 22.25
CA ALA A 20 -8.33 32.56 22.24
C ALA A 20 -8.92 32.52 20.83
N ILE A 21 -8.73 33.56 20.02
CA ILE A 21 -9.16 33.63 18.63
C ILE A 21 -8.42 32.56 17.80
N ALA A 22 -7.11 32.42 17.98
CA ALA A 22 -6.30 31.41 17.29
C ALA A 22 -6.79 29.96 17.61
N VAL A 23 -7.12 29.68 18.87
CA VAL A 23 -7.69 28.41 19.30
C VAL A 23 -9.06 28.16 18.67
N ILE A 24 -9.95 29.17 18.67
CA ILE A 24 -11.27 29.07 18.03
C ILE A 24 -11.13 28.82 16.52
N VAL A 25 -10.25 29.55 15.83
CA VAL A 25 -9.97 29.34 14.40
C VAL A 25 -9.44 27.94 14.16
N LEU A 26 -8.51 27.44 14.98
CA LEU A 26 -7.98 26.08 14.93
C LEU A 26 -9.08 25.02 15.14
N LEU A 27 -9.99 25.23 16.08
CA LEU A 27 -11.13 24.34 16.33
C LEU A 27 -12.11 24.33 15.15
N ILE A 28 -12.44 25.49 14.58
CA ILE A 28 -13.32 25.60 13.40
C ILE A 28 -12.66 24.93 12.17
N VAL A 29 -11.38 25.20 11.92
CA VAL A 29 -10.62 24.58 10.83
C VAL A 29 -10.57 23.06 11.02
N ASN A 30 -10.33 22.59 12.24
CA ASN A 30 -10.28 21.15 12.55
C ASN A 30 -11.67 20.49 12.41
N ALA A 31 -12.75 21.14 12.84
CA ALA A 31 -14.11 20.66 12.67
C ALA A 31 -14.54 20.61 11.19
N THR A 32 -14.16 21.62 10.42
CA THR A 32 -14.44 21.69 8.96
C THR A 32 -13.60 20.68 8.19
N GLN A 33 -12.37 20.41 8.62
CA GLN A 33 -11.51 19.37 8.04
C GLN A 33 -12.00 17.95 8.33
N ARG A 34 -12.63 17.68 9.48
CA ARG A 34 -13.25 16.38 9.77
C ARG A 34 -14.35 16.00 8.77
N LYS A 35 -15.14 16.95 8.29
CA LYS A 35 -16.13 16.72 7.22
C LYS A 35 -15.51 16.49 5.82
N ARG A 36 -14.27 16.95 5.57
CA ARG A 36 -13.54 16.79 4.30
C ARG A 36 -12.56 15.61 4.27
N GLN A 37 -12.54 14.76 5.29
CA GLN A 37 -11.57 13.66 5.42
C GLN A 37 -11.90 12.40 4.61
N ARG A 38 -12.94 12.39 3.79
CA ARG A 38 -13.11 11.31 2.84
C ARG A 38 -12.04 11.45 1.76
N GLY A 39 -11.26 10.38 1.57
CA GLY A 39 -10.35 10.29 0.43
C GLY A 39 -11.12 10.36 -0.89
N GLU A 40 -10.40 10.40 -1.96
CA GLU A 40 -10.94 10.47 -3.32
C GLU A 40 -10.50 9.24 -4.10
N LEU A 41 -11.47 8.56 -4.72
CA LEU A 41 -11.19 7.47 -5.63
C LEU A 41 -10.79 8.06 -6.98
N ARG A 42 -9.59 7.73 -7.43
CA ARG A 42 -9.08 8.12 -8.75
C ARG A 42 -9.03 6.91 -9.66
N VAL A 43 -9.64 7.02 -10.81
CA VAL A 43 -9.55 6.03 -11.88
C VAL A 43 -8.71 6.60 -13.01
N THR A 44 -7.71 5.87 -13.46
CA THR A 44 -6.82 6.26 -14.55
C THR A 44 -6.89 5.21 -15.65
N ASN A 45 -7.17 5.60 -16.88
CA ASN A 45 -7.20 4.70 -18.01
C ASN A 45 -5.78 4.42 -18.51
N LEU A 46 -5.23 3.25 -18.17
CA LEU A 46 -3.88 2.85 -18.57
C LEU A 46 -3.79 2.53 -20.07
N SER A 47 -4.89 2.00 -20.67
CA SER A 47 -4.94 1.75 -22.11
C SER A 47 -4.82 3.04 -22.92
N GLU A 48 -5.47 4.11 -22.46
CA GLU A 48 -5.39 5.42 -23.09
C GLU A 48 -3.99 6.04 -22.95
N GLN A 49 -3.43 6.01 -21.72
CA GLN A 49 -2.07 6.47 -21.46
C GLN A 49 -1.02 5.75 -22.32
N TYR A 50 -1.16 4.45 -22.48
CA TYR A 50 -0.26 3.67 -23.32
C TYR A 50 -0.38 4.05 -24.80
N GLN A 51 -1.62 4.27 -25.27
CA GLN A 51 -1.84 4.71 -26.65
C GLN A 51 -1.27 6.12 -26.90
N GLU A 52 -1.44 7.05 -25.95
CA GLU A 52 -0.84 8.39 -26.01
C GLU A 52 0.70 8.30 -26.08
N MET A 53 1.32 7.51 -25.20
CA MET A 53 2.77 7.31 -25.20
C MET A 53 3.27 6.73 -26.54
N LYS A 54 2.55 5.76 -27.09
CA LYS A 54 2.87 5.17 -28.40
C LYS A 54 2.75 6.19 -29.52
N ASP A 55 1.71 7.01 -29.48
CA ASP A 55 1.45 8.06 -30.46
C ASP A 55 2.52 9.15 -30.39
N ASP A 56 2.92 9.57 -29.20
CA ASP A 56 4.00 10.55 -28.97
C ASP A 56 5.36 10.04 -29.48
N LEU A 57 5.68 8.78 -29.20
CA LEU A 57 6.91 8.16 -29.70
C LEU A 57 6.89 8.05 -31.24
N ALA A 58 5.76 7.63 -31.82
CA ALA A 58 5.62 7.58 -33.26
C ALA A 58 5.77 8.96 -33.90
N ALA A 59 5.19 9.99 -33.30
CA ALA A 59 5.32 11.37 -33.77
C ALA A 59 6.77 11.88 -33.69
N ALA A 60 7.51 11.52 -32.65
CA ALA A 60 8.91 11.91 -32.48
C ALA A 60 9.86 11.29 -33.52
N LEU A 61 9.48 10.15 -34.12
CA LEU A 61 10.24 9.48 -35.16
C LEU A 61 9.95 10.02 -36.58
N MET A 62 8.96 10.91 -36.74
CA MET A 62 8.56 11.51 -38.02
C MET A 62 9.38 12.78 -38.33
N ASP A 63 9.53 13.08 -39.61
CA ASP A 63 10.06 14.39 -40.00
C ASP A 63 9.02 15.53 -39.70
N GLY A 64 9.49 16.77 -39.67
CA GLY A 64 8.66 17.92 -39.30
C GLY A 64 7.43 18.15 -40.18
N HIS A 65 7.43 17.68 -41.43
CA HIS A 65 6.29 17.76 -42.34
C HIS A 65 5.28 16.64 -42.05
N GLN A 66 5.76 15.41 -41.91
CA GLN A 66 4.95 14.24 -41.55
C GLN A 66 4.30 14.41 -40.18
N GLN A 67 5.03 14.93 -39.19
CA GLN A 67 4.52 15.23 -37.86
C GLN A 67 3.32 16.18 -37.87
N LYS A 68 3.39 17.28 -38.67
CA LYS A 68 2.26 18.22 -38.81
C LYS A 68 1.02 17.56 -39.44
N LEU A 69 1.21 16.72 -40.46
CA LEU A 69 0.10 15.99 -41.10
C LEU A 69 -0.52 14.99 -40.14
N TRP A 70 0.30 14.25 -39.42
CA TRP A 70 -0.12 13.27 -38.44
C TRP A 70 -0.93 13.92 -37.28
N HIS A 71 -0.44 14.98 -36.66
CA HIS A 71 -1.20 15.73 -35.64
C HIS A 71 -2.54 16.24 -36.15
N LYS A 72 -2.59 16.71 -37.40
CA LYS A 72 -3.86 17.14 -38.02
C LYS A 72 -4.84 15.98 -38.20
N ALA A 73 -4.34 14.82 -38.58
CA ALA A 73 -5.14 13.60 -38.73
C ALA A 73 -5.67 13.10 -37.37
N GLN A 74 -4.82 13.03 -36.34
CA GLN A 74 -5.20 12.67 -34.98
C GLN A 74 -6.25 13.64 -34.38
N LYS A 75 -6.03 14.93 -34.53
CA LYS A 75 -7.04 15.93 -34.07
C LYS A 75 -8.39 15.78 -34.77
N LYS A 76 -8.40 15.40 -36.05
CA LYS A 76 -9.64 15.14 -36.81
C LYS A 76 -10.33 13.86 -36.27
N LYS A 77 -9.57 12.78 -36.01
CA LYS A 77 -10.04 11.53 -35.47
C LYS A 77 -10.67 11.74 -34.09
N HIS A 78 -9.96 12.36 -33.15
CA HIS A 78 -10.49 12.68 -31.80
C HIS A 78 -11.75 13.54 -31.84
N LYS A 79 -11.81 14.50 -32.78
CA LYS A 79 -13.02 15.34 -32.94
C LYS A 79 -14.22 14.52 -33.46
N GLN A 80 -13.97 13.56 -34.33
CA GLN A 80 -15.03 12.67 -34.85
C GLN A 80 -15.53 11.71 -33.77
N GLU A 81 -14.61 11.09 -32.99
CA GLU A 81 -14.92 10.21 -31.85
C GLU A 81 -15.69 10.95 -30.75
N ALA A 82 -15.26 12.15 -30.39
CA ALA A 82 -15.96 13.00 -29.42
C ALA A 82 -17.38 13.39 -29.91
N LYS A 83 -17.57 13.64 -31.22
CA LYS A 83 -18.90 13.91 -31.79
C LYS A 83 -19.81 12.65 -31.78
N ALA A 84 -19.23 11.50 -32.10
CA ALA A 84 -19.95 10.21 -32.07
C ALA A 84 -20.38 9.84 -30.65
N ALA A 85 -19.47 10.03 -29.67
CA ALA A 85 -19.74 9.81 -28.25
C ALA A 85 -20.85 10.75 -27.73
N LYS A 86 -20.80 12.06 -28.09
CA LYS A 86 -21.86 13.02 -27.74
C LYS A 86 -23.21 12.70 -28.38
N ALA A 87 -23.21 12.18 -29.62
CA ALA A 87 -24.46 11.77 -30.30
C ALA A 87 -25.10 10.56 -29.60
N LYS A 88 -24.28 9.56 -29.21
CA LYS A 88 -24.73 8.38 -28.44
C LYS A 88 -25.28 8.78 -27.07
N ALA A 89 -24.57 9.65 -26.35
CA ALA A 89 -25.02 10.15 -25.05
C ALA A 89 -26.35 10.90 -25.11
N LYS A 90 -26.63 11.65 -26.19
CA LYS A 90 -27.93 12.32 -26.40
C LYS A 90 -29.09 11.35 -26.65
N LEU A 91 -28.82 10.15 -27.13
CA LEU A 91 -29.81 9.09 -27.34
C LEU A 91 -30.09 8.27 -26.05
N GLY A 92 -29.56 8.72 -24.91
CA GLY A 92 -29.72 8.01 -23.62
C GLY A 92 -28.83 6.78 -23.49
N ASP A 93 -28.03 6.50 -24.51
CA ASP A 93 -27.04 5.44 -24.50
C ASP A 93 -25.75 6.02 -23.86
N ILE A 94 -25.68 5.95 -22.50
CA ILE A 94 -24.43 6.23 -21.79
C ILE A 94 -23.45 5.14 -22.24
N ALA A 95 -22.66 5.46 -23.24
CA ALA A 95 -21.67 4.57 -23.82
C ALA A 95 -20.64 4.15 -22.73
N THR A 96 -21.05 3.22 -21.88
CA THR A 96 -20.10 2.39 -21.18
C THR A 96 -19.46 1.52 -22.25
N SER A 97 -18.14 1.59 -22.38
CA SER A 97 -17.41 0.67 -23.25
C SER A 97 -17.93 -0.76 -23.03
N ASP A 98 -18.41 -1.42 -24.08
CA ASP A 98 -18.84 -2.83 -23.99
C ASP A 98 -17.67 -3.80 -23.82
N LYS A 99 -16.43 -3.29 -23.85
CA LYS A 99 -15.25 -4.10 -23.65
C LYS A 99 -15.16 -4.53 -22.18
N PRO A 100 -14.84 -5.78 -21.92
CA PRO A 100 -14.54 -6.22 -20.56
C PRO A 100 -13.35 -5.43 -20.01
N ARG A 101 -13.37 -5.16 -18.69
CA ARG A 101 -12.39 -4.33 -18.02
C ARG A 101 -11.38 -5.15 -17.25
N VAL A 102 -10.20 -4.57 -17.11
CA VAL A 102 -9.17 -5.02 -16.17
C VAL A 102 -8.97 -3.95 -15.12
N TRP A 103 -9.27 -4.28 -13.88
CA TRP A 103 -9.14 -3.39 -12.73
C TRP A 103 -7.76 -3.59 -12.11
N VAL A 104 -6.88 -2.61 -12.27
CA VAL A 104 -5.53 -2.64 -11.71
C VAL A 104 -5.52 -1.91 -10.38
N ILE A 105 -5.05 -2.59 -9.34
CA ILE A 105 -4.88 -2.05 -7.99
C ILE A 105 -3.39 -2.13 -7.63
N ASP A 106 -2.83 -1.04 -7.13
CA ASP A 106 -1.45 -0.98 -6.66
C ASP A 106 -1.41 -1.11 -5.14
N PHE A 107 -0.72 -2.12 -4.64
CA PHE A 107 -0.49 -2.28 -3.21
C PHE A 107 0.99 -2.28 -2.90
N LYS A 108 1.44 -1.22 -2.21
CA LYS A 108 2.81 -1.11 -1.71
C LYS A 108 2.76 -1.09 -0.18
N GLY A 109 2.93 -2.28 0.41
CA GLY A 109 2.71 -2.50 1.82
C GLY A 109 3.87 -2.06 2.72
N SER A 110 3.51 -1.42 3.82
CA SER A 110 4.39 -1.10 4.94
C SER A 110 4.32 -2.17 6.04
N MET A 111 5.21 -2.07 7.04
CA MET A 111 5.27 -3.02 8.16
C MET A 111 3.95 -3.09 8.95
N ASP A 112 3.27 -1.98 9.14
CA ASP A 112 1.98 -1.87 9.84
C ASP A 112 0.76 -2.07 8.95
N ALA A 113 0.96 -2.26 7.63
CA ALA A 113 -0.09 -2.51 6.63
C ALA A 113 -1.18 -1.42 6.60
N HIS A 114 -0.87 -0.15 6.89
CA HIS A 114 -1.87 0.92 6.91
C HIS A 114 -2.53 1.16 5.53
N GLU A 115 -1.90 0.74 4.45
CA GLU A 115 -2.41 0.79 3.07
C GLU A 115 -3.67 -0.07 2.87
N VAL A 116 -3.94 -1.00 3.77
CA VAL A 116 -5.17 -1.83 3.76
C VAL A 116 -6.43 -0.97 3.78
N ASN A 117 -6.38 0.22 4.41
CA ASN A 117 -7.51 1.14 4.43
C ASN A 117 -7.86 1.66 3.03
N ALA A 118 -6.86 1.92 2.19
CA ALA A 118 -7.07 2.30 0.78
C ALA A 118 -7.56 1.09 -0.04
N LEU A 119 -6.92 -0.07 0.13
CA LEU A 119 -7.30 -1.31 -0.55
C LEU A 119 -8.78 -1.68 -0.32
N ARG A 120 -9.31 -1.48 0.89
CA ARG A 120 -10.73 -1.72 1.20
C ARG A 120 -11.67 -0.87 0.35
N GLU A 121 -11.35 0.41 0.18
CA GLU A 121 -12.14 1.34 -0.65
C GLU A 121 -12.02 0.98 -2.13
N GLU A 122 -10.81 0.66 -2.61
CA GLU A 122 -10.53 0.27 -3.99
C GLU A 122 -11.27 -1.01 -4.38
N VAL A 123 -11.14 -2.07 -3.57
CA VAL A 123 -11.85 -3.34 -3.79
C VAL A 123 -13.37 -3.12 -3.74
N THR A 124 -13.87 -2.34 -2.78
CA THR A 124 -15.31 -2.06 -2.67
C THR A 124 -15.82 -1.30 -3.89
N ALA A 125 -15.05 -0.33 -4.40
CA ALA A 125 -15.40 0.42 -5.60
C ALA A 125 -15.42 -0.48 -6.85
N VAL A 126 -14.41 -1.35 -7.02
CA VAL A 126 -14.38 -2.33 -8.11
C VAL A 126 -15.60 -3.25 -8.05
N LEU A 127 -15.89 -3.81 -6.87
CA LEU A 127 -17.04 -4.71 -6.67
C LEU A 127 -18.38 -4.04 -6.95
N ALA A 128 -18.49 -2.73 -6.76
CA ALA A 128 -19.72 -1.98 -7.01
C ALA A 128 -20.04 -1.81 -8.52
N VAL A 129 -19.01 -1.89 -9.40
CA VAL A 129 -19.17 -1.57 -10.83
C VAL A 129 -18.71 -2.67 -11.78
N ALA A 130 -18.04 -3.70 -11.28
CA ALA A 130 -17.53 -4.81 -12.07
C ALA A 130 -18.66 -5.61 -12.71
N LYS A 131 -18.43 -6.06 -13.94
CA LYS A 131 -19.35 -6.83 -14.75
C LYS A 131 -18.80 -8.24 -15.01
N PRO A 132 -19.66 -9.20 -15.40
CA PRO A 132 -19.18 -10.49 -15.88
C PRO A 132 -18.18 -10.34 -17.03
N GLY A 133 -17.04 -11.03 -16.94
CA GLY A 133 -15.93 -10.91 -17.89
C GLY A 133 -14.83 -9.91 -17.49
N ASP A 134 -15.07 -9.07 -16.48
CA ASP A 134 -14.02 -8.23 -15.89
C ASP A 134 -13.02 -9.09 -15.11
N ARG A 135 -11.80 -8.56 -14.94
CA ARG A 135 -10.71 -9.17 -14.16
C ARG A 135 -10.07 -8.14 -13.24
N ALA A 136 -9.40 -8.61 -12.22
CA ALA A 136 -8.58 -7.79 -11.35
C ALA A 136 -7.11 -8.18 -11.46
N VAL A 137 -6.22 -7.19 -11.45
CA VAL A 137 -4.77 -7.35 -11.35
C VAL A 137 -4.30 -6.53 -10.17
N VAL A 138 -3.57 -7.16 -9.25
CA VAL A 138 -2.92 -6.45 -8.14
C VAL A 138 -1.42 -6.43 -8.39
N ARG A 139 -0.85 -5.23 -8.56
CA ARG A 139 0.60 -5.06 -8.54
C ARG A 139 1.03 -4.95 -7.09
N LEU A 140 1.66 -6.00 -6.59
CA LEU A 140 2.00 -6.17 -5.19
C LEU A 140 3.50 -5.95 -4.96
N GLU A 141 3.82 -5.02 -4.06
CA GLU A 141 5.16 -4.81 -3.53
C GLU A 141 5.07 -4.77 -2.00
N SER A 142 5.47 -5.86 -1.31
CA SER A 142 5.43 -5.90 0.15
C SER A 142 6.39 -6.90 0.76
N PRO A 143 7.23 -6.48 1.72
CA PRO A 143 8.06 -7.38 2.52
C PRO A 143 7.27 -8.13 3.61
N GLY A 144 5.98 -7.84 3.78
CA GLY A 144 5.16 -8.30 4.90
C GLY A 144 5.19 -7.39 6.10
N GLY A 145 4.66 -7.86 7.22
CA GLY A 145 4.54 -7.09 8.46
C GLY A 145 3.55 -7.71 9.43
N VAL A 146 2.80 -6.87 10.16
CA VAL A 146 1.88 -7.34 11.20
C VAL A 146 0.78 -8.24 10.64
N VAL A 147 0.62 -9.41 11.28
CA VAL A 147 -0.24 -10.50 10.80
C VAL A 147 -1.70 -10.07 10.60
N HIS A 148 -2.28 -9.35 11.57
CA HIS A 148 -3.67 -8.91 11.49
C HIS A 148 -3.91 -7.89 10.36
N GLY A 149 -2.93 -7.05 10.06
CA GLY A 149 -3.01 -6.09 8.96
C GLY A 149 -3.00 -6.80 7.59
N TYR A 150 -2.04 -7.69 7.38
CA TYR A 150 -1.93 -8.47 6.14
C TYR A 150 -3.03 -9.52 5.99
N GLY A 151 -3.49 -10.12 7.10
CA GLY A 151 -4.68 -10.97 7.10
C GLY A 151 -5.93 -10.23 6.64
N LEU A 152 -6.13 -8.99 7.08
CA LEU A 152 -7.21 -8.13 6.58
C LEU A 152 -7.03 -7.80 5.09
N ALA A 153 -5.80 -7.52 4.65
CA ALA A 153 -5.50 -7.26 3.24
C ALA A 153 -5.84 -8.47 2.35
N ALA A 154 -5.39 -9.66 2.74
CA ALA A 154 -5.72 -10.91 2.06
C ALA A 154 -7.24 -11.15 2.00
N SER A 155 -7.96 -10.89 3.11
CA SER A 155 -9.42 -10.97 3.15
C SER A 155 -10.11 -9.98 2.20
N GLN A 156 -9.53 -8.80 1.95
CA GLN A 156 -10.08 -7.89 0.95
C GLN A 156 -9.93 -8.45 -0.47
N LEU A 157 -8.78 -9.05 -0.79
CA LEU A 157 -8.57 -9.69 -2.10
C LEU A 157 -9.49 -10.90 -2.28
N GLN A 158 -9.74 -11.66 -1.22
CA GLN A 158 -10.69 -12.78 -1.24
C GLN A 158 -12.10 -12.34 -1.69
N ARG A 159 -12.55 -11.14 -1.34
CA ARG A 159 -13.85 -10.60 -1.77
C ARG A 159 -14.00 -10.53 -3.30
N LEU A 160 -12.91 -10.29 -4.04
CA LEU A 160 -12.93 -10.31 -5.52
C LEU A 160 -13.21 -11.72 -6.03
N ARG A 161 -12.52 -12.72 -5.49
CA ARG A 161 -12.74 -14.13 -5.85
C ARG A 161 -14.16 -14.60 -5.51
N ASP A 162 -14.65 -14.26 -4.33
CA ASP A 162 -15.98 -14.62 -3.86
C ASP A 162 -17.10 -14.05 -4.76
N LYS A 163 -16.78 -13.00 -5.53
CA LYS A 163 -17.65 -12.40 -6.55
C LYS A 163 -17.33 -12.86 -7.98
N ASN A 164 -16.54 -13.93 -8.13
CA ASN A 164 -16.13 -14.50 -9.42
C ASN A 164 -15.42 -13.50 -10.35
N ILE A 165 -14.65 -12.56 -9.76
CA ILE A 165 -13.74 -11.69 -10.49
C ILE A 165 -12.37 -12.36 -10.48
N PRO A 166 -11.87 -12.89 -11.63
CA PRO A 166 -10.55 -13.54 -11.68
C PRO A 166 -9.48 -12.57 -11.24
N LEU A 167 -8.67 -12.99 -10.26
CA LEU A 167 -7.62 -12.20 -9.65
C LEU A 167 -6.24 -12.70 -10.08
N THR A 168 -5.44 -11.81 -10.63
CA THR A 168 -4.01 -12.04 -10.87
C THR A 168 -3.21 -11.12 -9.96
N VAL A 169 -2.18 -11.66 -9.31
CA VAL A 169 -1.19 -10.85 -8.57
C VAL A 169 0.11 -10.85 -9.35
N THR A 170 0.68 -9.67 -9.54
CA THR A 170 2.01 -9.49 -10.16
C THR A 170 3.00 -8.96 -9.13
N VAL A 171 4.20 -9.52 -9.12
CA VAL A 171 5.27 -9.23 -8.15
C VAL A 171 6.55 -8.88 -8.89
N ASP A 172 6.85 -7.59 -9.02
CA ASP A 172 8.08 -7.16 -9.69
C ASP A 172 9.30 -7.18 -8.75
N LYS A 173 9.10 -6.95 -7.44
CA LYS A 173 10.21 -6.82 -6.49
C LYS A 173 10.11 -7.76 -5.31
N VAL A 174 8.99 -7.72 -4.56
CA VAL A 174 8.85 -8.47 -3.32
C VAL A 174 7.39 -8.74 -2.97
N ALA A 175 7.09 -10.00 -2.62
CA ALA A 175 5.88 -10.43 -1.95
C ALA A 175 6.27 -11.51 -0.91
N ALA A 176 6.69 -11.07 0.26
CA ALA A 176 7.23 -11.93 1.31
C ALA A 176 6.36 -11.88 2.58
N SER A 177 6.31 -12.98 3.33
CA SER A 177 5.56 -13.07 4.59
C SER A 177 4.09 -12.65 4.41
N GLY A 178 3.61 -11.59 5.10
CA GLY A 178 2.28 -11.02 4.88
C GLY A 178 2.00 -10.62 3.42
N GLY A 179 3.03 -10.22 2.66
CA GLY A 179 2.91 -9.98 1.22
C GLY A 179 2.55 -11.26 0.45
N TYR A 180 3.16 -12.40 0.79
CA TYR A 180 2.78 -13.67 0.21
C TYR A 180 1.40 -14.15 0.67
N MET A 181 1.01 -13.85 1.91
CA MET A 181 -0.36 -14.08 2.40
C MET A 181 -1.41 -13.37 1.51
N MET A 182 -1.10 -12.20 0.99
CA MET A 182 -1.95 -11.52 -0.01
C MET A 182 -1.85 -12.19 -1.38
N ALA A 183 -0.63 -12.48 -1.84
CA ALA A 183 -0.40 -13.03 -3.18
C ALA A 183 -1.08 -14.39 -3.37
N CYS A 184 -1.02 -15.29 -2.39
CA CYS A 184 -1.57 -16.64 -2.49
C CYS A 184 -3.10 -16.70 -2.66
N VAL A 185 -3.81 -15.59 -2.39
CA VAL A 185 -5.26 -15.47 -2.65
C VAL A 185 -5.58 -15.48 -4.14
N ALA A 186 -4.66 -15.06 -5.01
CA ALA A 186 -4.91 -14.99 -6.45
C ALA A 186 -5.02 -16.38 -7.11
N GLU A 187 -5.79 -16.47 -8.19
CA GLU A 187 -5.78 -17.65 -9.06
C GLU A 187 -4.47 -17.78 -9.82
N LYS A 188 -3.82 -16.66 -10.11
CA LYS A 188 -2.53 -16.63 -10.81
C LYS A 188 -1.59 -15.63 -10.17
N ILE A 189 -0.38 -16.10 -9.85
CA ILE A 189 0.72 -15.28 -9.32
C ILE A 189 1.81 -15.23 -10.38
N ILE A 190 2.17 -14.03 -10.79
CA ILE A 190 3.22 -13.78 -11.79
C ILE A 190 4.34 -12.99 -11.13
N ALA A 191 5.57 -13.43 -11.29
CA ALA A 191 6.71 -12.84 -10.60
C ALA A 191 7.85 -12.49 -11.58
N ALA A 192 8.52 -11.38 -11.36
CA ALA A 192 9.75 -11.09 -12.08
C ALA A 192 10.88 -12.08 -11.67
N PRO A 193 11.86 -12.38 -12.53
CA PRO A 193 12.85 -13.42 -12.26
C PRO A 193 13.61 -13.27 -10.93
N PHE A 194 13.88 -12.04 -10.51
CA PHE A 194 14.60 -11.71 -9.28
C PHE A 194 13.72 -11.12 -8.18
N SER A 195 12.42 -11.17 -8.31
CA SER A 195 11.53 -10.79 -7.22
C SER A 195 11.67 -11.74 -6.03
N ILE A 196 11.56 -11.22 -4.83
CA ILE A 196 11.63 -12.00 -3.58
C ILE A 196 10.23 -12.48 -3.22
N VAL A 197 10.05 -13.81 -3.07
CA VAL A 197 8.74 -14.43 -2.81
C VAL A 197 8.89 -15.47 -1.69
N GLY A 198 7.83 -15.69 -0.91
CA GLY A 198 7.81 -16.69 0.16
C GLY A 198 7.95 -16.06 1.53
N SER A 199 8.98 -16.44 2.31
CA SER A 199 9.13 -16.04 3.71
C SER A 199 7.87 -16.38 4.52
N ILE A 200 7.35 -17.60 4.32
CA ILE A 200 6.17 -18.11 5.04
C ILE A 200 6.64 -18.54 6.43
N GLY A 201 6.64 -17.57 7.33
CA GLY A 201 7.12 -17.74 8.69
C GLY A 201 6.67 -16.58 9.57
N VAL A 202 6.92 -16.71 10.88
CA VAL A 202 6.59 -15.69 11.88
C VAL A 202 7.82 -15.41 12.71
N VAL A 203 8.13 -14.13 12.90
CA VAL A 203 9.24 -13.68 13.73
C VAL A 203 8.75 -12.60 14.71
N ALA A 204 9.23 -12.67 15.93
CA ALA A 204 9.07 -11.59 16.90
C ALA A 204 10.42 -11.27 17.56
N GLN A 205 10.77 -10.01 17.61
CA GLN A 205 11.98 -9.52 18.25
C GLN A 205 11.58 -8.51 19.33
N ILE A 206 11.86 -8.86 20.59
CA ILE A 206 11.49 -8.06 21.74
C ILE A 206 12.77 -7.74 22.52
N PRO A 207 13.26 -6.49 22.53
CA PRO A 207 14.33 -6.08 23.42
C PRO A 207 13.84 -6.12 24.86
N ASN A 208 14.72 -6.46 25.82
CA ASN A 208 14.39 -6.41 27.24
C ASN A 208 15.42 -5.56 27.98
N PHE A 209 14.98 -4.48 28.59
CA PHE A 209 15.77 -3.51 29.30
C PHE A 209 15.73 -3.71 30.84
N ASN A 210 15.13 -4.78 31.33
CA ASN A 210 14.96 -5.00 32.79
C ASN A 210 16.30 -4.93 33.56
N ARG A 211 17.33 -5.63 33.06
CA ARG A 211 18.67 -5.61 33.72
C ARG A 211 19.29 -4.22 33.75
N PHE A 212 19.11 -3.43 32.69
CA PHE A 212 19.59 -2.05 32.65
C PHE A 212 18.86 -1.17 33.66
N LEU A 213 17.56 -1.29 33.80
CA LEU A 213 16.76 -0.53 34.76
C LEU A 213 17.17 -0.91 36.21
N LYS A 214 17.26 -2.20 36.51
CA LYS A 214 17.76 -2.69 37.81
C LYS A 214 19.14 -2.15 38.16
N SER A 215 20.05 -2.00 37.17
CA SER A 215 21.37 -1.41 37.41
C SER A 215 21.35 0.09 37.75
N LYS A 216 20.18 0.73 37.62
CA LYS A 216 19.90 2.14 37.91
C LYS A 216 18.95 2.30 39.09
N ASP A 217 18.78 1.25 39.89
CA ASP A 217 17.85 1.20 41.04
C ASP A 217 16.39 1.58 40.64
N ILE A 218 15.98 1.20 39.41
CA ILE A 218 14.61 1.40 38.92
C ILE A 218 13.92 0.06 38.86
N ASP A 219 12.90 -0.15 39.66
CA ASP A 219 12.04 -1.32 39.65
C ASP A 219 10.77 -1.05 38.81
N ILE A 220 10.34 -2.07 38.11
CA ILE A 220 9.10 -2.02 37.32
C ILE A 220 8.10 -3.02 37.92
N GLU A 221 7.00 -2.51 38.39
CA GLU A 221 5.88 -3.33 38.89
C GLU A 221 4.88 -3.56 37.75
N LEU A 222 4.67 -4.83 37.43
CA LEU A 222 3.69 -5.25 36.42
C LEU A 222 2.51 -5.93 37.07
N HIS A 223 1.37 -5.24 37.10
CA HIS A 223 0.12 -5.79 37.62
C HIS A 223 -0.77 -6.22 36.46
N THR A 224 -1.11 -7.51 36.36
CA THR A 224 -1.99 -8.07 35.33
C THR A 224 -3.10 -8.90 35.96
N ALA A 225 -4.25 -8.90 35.30
CA ALA A 225 -5.33 -9.86 35.58
C ALA A 225 -5.47 -10.77 34.31
N GLY A 226 -5.43 -12.10 34.56
CA GLY A 226 -5.34 -13.13 33.52
C GLY A 226 -3.91 -13.64 33.33
N GLN A 227 -3.76 -14.96 33.42
CA GLN A 227 -2.47 -15.68 33.46
C GLN A 227 -1.53 -15.28 32.29
N TYR A 228 -2.07 -15.14 31.08
CA TYR A 228 -1.29 -14.87 29.86
C TYR A 228 -1.57 -13.49 29.26
N LYS A 229 -2.04 -12.53 30.11
CA LYS A 229 -2.30 -11.16 29.62
C LYS A 229 -1.03 -10.47 29.10
N ARG A 230 0.14 -10.82 29.68
CA ARG A 230 1.48 -10.43 29.26
C ARG A 230 2.42 -11.61 29.42
N THR A 231 2.89 -12.16 28.34
CA THR A 231 3.87 -13.25 28.31
C THR A 231 5.29 -12.72 28.37
N LEU A 232 5.58 -11.72 27.53
CA LEU A 232 6.85 -11.01 27.50
C LEU A 232 6.66 -9.49 27.61
N THR A 233 7.63 -8.81 28.21
CA THR A 233 7.62 -7.37 28.44
C THR A 233 8.99 -6.77 28.11
N LEU A 234 8.99 -5.49 27.71
CA LEU A 234 10.21 -4.73 27.41
C LEU A 234 10.98 -4.33 28.69
N LEU A 235 10.30 -4.06 29.79
CA LEU A 235 10.87 -3.41 30.97
C LEU A 235 10.87 -4.30 32.21
N GLY A 236 9.83 -5.14 32.37
CA GLY A 236 9.72 -6.07 33.48
C GLY A 236 10.56 -7.33 33.28
N GLU A 237 10.53 -8.19 34.28
CA GLU A 237 11.19 -9.49 34.23
C GLU A 237 10.41 -10.48 33.36
N ASN A 238 11.11 -11.18 32.48
CA ASN A 238 10.54 -12.21 31.62
C ASN A 238 10.85 -13.59 32.22
N THR A 239 9.80 -14.34 32.55
CA THR A 239 9.91 -15.70 33.10
C THR A 239 10.10 -16.73 32.00
N GLU A 240 10.59 -17.94 32.32
CA GLU A 240 10.70 -19.02 31.34
C GLU A 240 9.32 -19.52 30.89
N GLU A 241 8.35 -19.56 31.79
CA GLU A 241 6.95 -19.88 31.45
C GLU A 241 6.39 -18.87 30.43
N GLY A 242 6.63 -17.58 30.65
CA GLY A 242 6.23 -16.53 29.68
C GLY A 242 6.89 -16.68 28.31
N ARG A 243 8.19 -17.07 28.29
CA ARG A 243 8.90 -17.36 27.03
C ARG A 243 8.34 -18.59 26.31
N GLN A 244 8.03 -19.64 27.08
CA GLN A 244 7.45 -20.85 26.52
C GLN A 244 6.08 -20.55 25.89
N LYS A 245 5.21 -19.88 26.64
CA LYS A 245 3.89 -19.50 26.12
C LYS A 245 3.98 -18.60 24.88
N PHE A 246 4.93 -17.68 24.86
CA PHE A 246 5.16 -16.81 23.70
C PHE A 246 5.63 -17.60 22.46
N ARG A 247 6.48 -18.62 22.64
CA ARG A 247 6.85 -19.53 21.52
C ARG A 247 5.66 -20.32 21.00
N GLU A 248 4.79 -20.79 21.89
CA GLU A 248 3.54 -21.48 21.51
C GLU A 248 2.64 -20.56 20.68
N ASP A 249 2.46 -19.30 21.07
CA ASP A 249 1.66 -18.32 20.33
C ASP A 249 2.25 -18.04 18.94
N LEU A 250 3.58 -17.99 18.81
CA LEU A 250 4.26 -17.86 17.51
C LEU A 250 4.05 -19.10 16.63
N ASN A 251 4.18 -20.30 17.21
CA ASN A 251 3.95 -21.56 16.48
C ASN A 251 2.50 -21.67 16.01
N GLU A 252 1.54 -21.31 16.84
CA GLU A 252 0.12 -21.26 16.47
C GLU A 252 -0.13 -20.30 15.32
N THR A 253 0.45 -19.10 15.39
CA THR A 253 0.34 -18.11 14.31
C THR A 253 0.94 -18.64 13.00
N HIS A 254 2.09 -19.32 13.08
CA HIS A 254 2.72 -19.93 11.91
C HIS A 254 1.86 -21.06 11.34
N HIS A 255 1.27 -21.90 12.20
CA HIS A 255 0.34 -22.95 11.80
C HIS A 255 -0.86 -22.39 11.04
N LEU A 256 -1.51 -21.37 11.57
CA LEU A 256 -2.62 -20.68 10.90
C LEU A 256 -2.21 -20.08 9.54
N PHE A 257 -1.00 -19.55 9.44
CA PHE A 257 -0.49 -19.06 8.17
C PHE A 257 -0.28 -20.19 7.16
N LYS A 258 0.31 -21.32 7.56
CA LYS A 258 0.47 -22.51 6.72
C LYS A 258 -0.88 -23.01 6.22
N GLU A 259 -1.85 -23.18 7.09
CA GLU A 259 -3.21 -23.60 6.73
C GLU A 259 -3.87 -22.64 5.74
N PHE A 260 -3.70 -21.33 5.95
CA PHE A 260 -4.23 -20.34 5.02
C PHE A 260 -3.62 -20.48 3.64
N VAL A 261 -2.29 -20.55 3.53
CA VAL A 261 -1.59 -20.72 2.25
C VAL A 261 -1.98 -22.03 1.57
N GLN A 262 -2.01 -23.14 2.31
CA GLN A 262 -2.40 -24.47 1.79
C GLN A 262 -3.83 -24.46 1.23
N ARG A 263 -4.75 -23.78 1.89
CA ARG A 263 -6.15 -23.62 1.41
C ARG A 263 -6.22 -22.83 0.11
N MET A 264 -5.40 -21.78 -0.03
CA MET A 264 -5.37 -20.95 -1.22
C MET A 264 -4.61 -21.60 -2.38
N ARG A 265 -3.59 -22.38 -2.07
CA ARG A 265 -2.68 -23.05 -3.00
C ARG A 265 -2.62 -24.58 -2.69
N PRO A 266 -3.68 -25.37 -2.98
CA PRO A 266 -3.75 -26.77 -2.58
C PRO A 266 -2.66 -27.66 -3.18
N ALA A 267 -2.12 -27.30 -4.35
CA ALA A 267 -1.05 -28.04 -5.02
C ALA A 267 0.35 -27.78 -4.44
N LEU A 268 0.50 -26.77 -3.54
CA LEU A 268 1.78 -26.39 -2.97
C LEU A 268 2.19 -27.36 -1.86
N ASP A 269 3.43 -27.85 -1.90
CA ASP A 269 4.01 -28.58 -0.78
C ASP A 269 4.40 -27.58 0.33
N ILE A 270 3.46 -27.38 1.26
CA ILE A 270 3.58 -26.35 2.29
C ILE A 270 4.75 -26.60 3.23
N GLU A 271 5.09 -27.85 3.51
CA GLU A 271 6.18 -28.19 4.43
C GLU A 271 7.55 -27.83 3.87
N GLN A 272 7.71 -27.89 2.54
CA GLN A 272 8.95 -27.48 1.87
C GLN A 272 9.13 -25.96 1.77
N VAL A 273 8.04 -25.20 1.77
CA VAL A 273 8.09 -23.75 1.50
C VAL A 273 7.72 -22.88 2.69
N ALA A 274 7.21 -23.45 3.78
CA ALA A 274 6.85 -22.71 4.98
C ALA A 274 7.90 -22.79 6.09
N THR A 275 9.17 -22.74 5.70
CA THR A 275 10.33 -22.77 6.61
C THR A 275 10.77 -21.38 7.08
N GLY A 276 10.12 -20.33 6.57
CA GLY A 276 10.53 -18.95 6.79
C GLY A 276 11.55 -18.42 5.77
N GLU A 277 12.02 -19.27 4.86
CA GLU A 277 12.91 -18.89 3.78
C GLU A 277 12.18 -18.12 2.67
N HIS A 278 12.94 -17.39 1.88
CA HIS A 278 12.45 -16.72 0.68
C HIS A 278 13.22 -17.22 -0.55
N TRP A 279 12.61 -17.07 -1.71
CA TRP A 279 13.18 -17.48 -2.99
C TRP A 279 13.05 -16.36 -4.01
N TYR A 280 13.97 -16.36 -4.97
CA TYR A 280 13.80 -15.51 -6.15
C TYR A 280 12.74 -16.07 -7.08
N GLY A 281 12.12 -15.20 -7.90
CA GLY A 281 10.98 -15.56 -8.75
C GLY A 281 11.18 -16.86 -9.52
N GLN A 282 12.35 -17.07 -10.13
CA GLN A 282 12.66 -18.29 -10.87
C GLN A 282 12.61 -19.54 -9.96
N GLN A 283 13.21 -19.48 -8.77
CA GLN A 283 13.18 -20.55 -7.79
C GLN A 283 11.77 -20.74 -7.22
N ALA A 284 11.04 -19.64 -7.05
CA ALA A 284 9.66 -19.67 -6.57
C ALA A 284 8.72 -20.39 -7.56
N LEU A 285 8.97 -20.25 -8.87
CA LEU A 285 8.26 -20.99 -9.92
C LEU A 285 8.50 -22.50 -9.77
N GLU A 286 9.76 -22.94 -9.62
CA GLU A 286 10.11 -24.34 -9.46
C GLU A 286 9.48 -24.98 -8.20
N LYS A 287 9.29 -24.17 -7.15
CA LYS A 287 8.65 -24.58 -5.89
C LYS A 287 7.12 -24.46 -5.90
N GLY A 288 6.52 -23.96 -6.98
CA GLY A 288 5.07 -23.77 -7.09
C GLY A 288 4.51 -22.57 -6.32
N LEU A 289 5.37 -21.68 -5.80
CA LEU A 289 4.95 -20.46 -5.11
C LEU A 289 4.37 -19.43 -6.07
N VAL A 290 4.82 -19.43 -7.32
CA VAL A 290 4.31 -18.59 -8.40
C VAL A 290 4.00 -19.44 -9.63
N ASP A 291 3.19 -18.92 -10.54
CA ASP A 291 2.66 -19.67 -11.68
C ASP A 291 3.36 -19.33 -13.01
N GLU A 292 3.98 -18.15 -13.08
CA GLU A 292 4.62 -17.65 -14.31
C GLU A 292 5.72 -16.65 -13.96
N ILE A 293 6.73 -16.58 -14.83
CA ILE A 293 7.78 -15.56 -14.76
C ILE A 293 7.51 -14.50 -15.81
N ASN A 294 7.19 -13.30 -15.36
CA ASN A 294 6.98 -12.12 -16.19
C ASN A 294 6.98 -10.84 -15.33
N THR A 295 6.98 -9.67 -15.97
CA THR A 295 6.83 -8.37 -15.29
C THR A 295 5.37 -7.92 -15.28
N SER A 296 5.01 -7.06 -14.33
CA SER A 296 3.66 -6.48 -14.27
C SER A 296 3.33 -5.66 -15.52
N ASP A 297 4.30 -4.98 -16.10
CA ASP A 297 4.13 -4.16 -17.30
C ASP A 297 3.75 -5.03 -18.51
N GLU A 298 4.45 -6.14 -18.74
CA GLU A 298 4.15 -7.05 -19.84
C GLU A 298 2.78 -7.71 -19.68
N VAL A 299 2.42 -8.12 -18.47
CA VAL A 299 1.10 -8.65 -18.15
C VAL A 299 -0.01 -7.62 -18.48
N ILE A 300 0.18 -6.37 -18.05
CA ILE A 300 -0.78 -5.30 -18.30
C ILE A 300 -0.89 -5.00 -19.79
N LEU A 301 0.22 -4.93 -20.52
CA LEU A 301 0.25 -4.72 -21.96
C LEU A 301 -0.52 -5.83 -22.70
N GLY A 302 -0.27 -7.09 -22.36
CA GLY A 302 -0.99 -8.21 -22.95
C GLY A 302 -2.50 -8.20 -22.66
N LEU A 303 -2.90 -7.69 -21.50
CA LEU A 303 -4.32 -7.55 -21.13
C LEU A 303 -5.04 -6.37 -21.82
N MET A 304 -4.29 -5.40 -22.38
CA MET A 304 -4.87 -4.30 -23.17
C MET A 304 -5.43 -4.77 -24.52
N GLU A 305 -5.03 -5.95 -24.99
CA GLU A 305 -5.59 -6.53 -26.20
C GLU A 305 -7.04 -6.95 -25.96
N GLY A 306 -7.97 -6.16 -26.51
CA GLY A 306 -9.41 -6.42 -26.43
C GLY A 306 -10.09 -6.01 -25.12
N ARG A 307 -9.37 -5.42 -24.15
CA ARG A 307 -9.89 -4.99 -22.85
C ARG A 307 -9.53 -3.53 -22.57
N GLU A 308 -10.33 -2.90 -21.71
CA GLU A 308 -10.03 -1.58 -21.16
C GLU A 308 -9.34 -1.77 -19.80
N VAL A 309 -8.11 -1.30 -19.67
CA VAL A 309 -7.32 -1.43 -18.44
C VAL A 309 -7.39 -0.14 -17.64
N LEU A 310 -7.93 -0.22 -16.44
CA LEU A 310 -8.19 0.90 -15.55
C LEU A 310 -7.46 0.71 -14.22
N ASN A 311 -6.59 1.67 -13.86
CA ASN A 311 -5.99 1.70 -12.54
C ASN A 311 -6.93 2.42 -11.56
N VAL A 312 -7.21 1.77 -10.45
CA VAL A 312 -8.08 2.28 -9.38
C VAL A 312 -7.22 2.57 -8.16
N ARG A 313 -7.25 3.80 -7.68
CA ARG A 313 -6.47 4.22 -6.53
C ARG A 313 -7.28 5.10 -5.59
N TYR A 314 -7.31 4.75 -4.32
CA TYR A 314 -7.90 5.59 -3.28
C TYR A 314 -6.83 6.48 -2.66
N MET A 315 -6.98 7.78 -2.84
CA MET A 315 -6.04 8.78 -2.33
C MET A 315 -6.61 9.42 -1.08
N GLN A 316 -5.98 9.17 0.08
CA GLN A 316 -6.28 9.93 1.28
C GLN A 316 -5.73 11.36 1.13
N ARG A 317 -6.55 12.36 1.44
CA ARG A 317 -6.09 13.74 1.47
C ARG A 317 -5.15 13.92 2.65
N LYS A 318 -3.86 14.06 2.38
CA LYS A 318 -2.86 14.38 3.42
C LYS A 318 -3.24 15.72 4.08
N LYS A 319 -3.24 15.74 5.41
CA LYS A 319 -3.42 17.00 6.17
C LYS A 319 -2.30 17.97 5.79
N LEU A 320 -2.58 19.27 5.79
CA LEU A 320 -1.55 20.30 5.55
C LEU A 320 -0.38 20.16 6.54
N ILE A 321 -0.67 19.78 7.79
CA ILE A 321 0.33 19.50 8.82
C ILE A 321 1.23 18.33 8.42
N ASP A 322 0.68 17.24 7.89
CA ASP A 322 1.46 16.07 7.45
C ASP A 322 2.36 16.39 6.23
N ARG A 323 2.00 17.39 5.44
CA ARG A 323 2.86 17.90 4.36
C ARG A 323 4.07 18.65 4.89
N VAL A 324 3.89 19.42 5.96
CA VAL A 324 4.96 20.21 6.56
C VAL A 324 5.87 19.35 7.43
N THR A 325 5.28 18.48 8.26
CA THR A 325 6.07 17.58 9.14
C THR A 325 6.74 16.45 8.34
N GLY A 326 6.11 15.91 7.31
CA GLY A 326 6.69 14.91 6.44
C GLY A 326 7.91 15.44 5.67
N SER A 327 7.82 16.66 5.13
CA SER A 327 8.96 17.29 4.44
C SER A 327 10.11 17.65 5.40
N ALA A 328 9.80 18.00 6.64
CA ALA A 328 10.81 18.25 7.68
C ALA A 328 11.51 16.96 8.12
N ALA A 329 10.76 15.87 8.33
CA ALA A 329 11.31 14.56 8.67
C ALA A 329 12.18 13.98 7.53
N GLU A 330 11.71 14.02 6.27
CA GLU A 330 12.52 13.61 5.12
C GLU A 330 13.79 14.47 4.96
N SER A 331 13.72 15.76 5.28
CA SER A 331 14.87 16.65 5.21
C SER A 331 15.86 16.34 6.34
N ALA A 332 15.39 16.04 7.54
CA ALA A 332 16.21 15.61 8.67
C ALA A 332 16.88 14.26 8.39
N ASP A 333 16.16 13.28 7.83
CA ASP A 333 16.71 11.99 7.42
C ASP A 333 17.78 12.12 6.33
N ARG A 334 17.55 12.97 5.33
CA ARG A 334 18.55 13.26 4.29
C ARG A 334 19.80 13.95 4.84
N LEU A 335 19.65 14.84 5.84
CA LEU A 335 20.74 15.50 6.51
C LEU A 335 21.53 14.52 7.37
N LEU A 336 20.85 13.65 8.13
CA LEU A 336 21.47 12.60 8.93
C LEU A 336 22.22 11.59 8.06
N LEU A 337 21.63 11.16 6.96
CA LEU A 337 22.29 10.26 6.00
C LEU A 337 23.52 10.92 5.34
N ARG A 338 23.45 12.19 4.97
CA ARG A 338 24.58 12.94 4.44
C ARG A 338 25.69 13.13 5.48
N TRP A 339 25.33 13.39 6.73
CA TRP A 339 26.28 13.52 7.82
C TRP A 339 26.98 12.18 8.12
N TRP A 340 26.21 11.08 8.15
CA TRP A 340 26.73 9.71 8.28
C TRP A 340 27.70 9.35 7.14
N GLN A 341 27.32 9.64 5.90
CA GLN A 341 28.17 9.38 4.72
C GLN A 341 29.46 10.23 4.72
N ARG A 342 29.42 11.45 5.26
CA ARG A 342 30.63 12.29 5.40
C ARG A 342 31.58 11.77 6.48
N GLY A 343 31.06 11.16 7.55
CA GLY A 343 31.88 10.55 8.61
C GLY A 343 32.60 9.26 8.18
N GLN A 344 32.22 8.67 7.06
CA GLN A 344 32.85 7.45 6.53
C GLN A 344 33.91 7.71 5.43
N LYS A 345 34.18 8.95 5.05
CA LYS A 345 35.29 9.24 4.14
C LYS A 345 36.58 9.27 4.97
N PRO A 346 37.54 8.37 4.72
CA PRO A 346 38.86 8.47 5.31
C PRO A 346 39.49 9.79 4.84
N LEU A 347 40.06 10.54 5.77
CA LEU A 347 40.92 11.68 5.49
C LEU A 347 42.15 11.15 4.72
N MET A 348 42.15 11.38 3.39
CA MET A 348 43.38 11.37 2.60
C MET A 348 43.85 12.80 2.46
#